data_d95d37ccafb6fd53f30f8139bbad694a
#
_entry.id   d95d37ccafb6fd53f30f8139bbad694a
#
_cell.length_a   1.000
_cell.length_b   1.000
_cell.length_c   1.000
_cell.angle_alpha   90.00
_cell.angle_beta   90.00
_cell.angle_gamma   90.00
#
_symmetry.space_group_name_H-M   'P 1'
#
loop_
_entity.id
_entity.type
_entity.pdbx_description
1 polymer ?
#
loop_
_entity_poly.entity_id
_entity_poly.type
_entity_poly.pdbx_seq_one_letter_code
_entity_poly.pdbx_strand_id
1 'polypeptide(L)'
;MFEAGDLPVLLFTAREYEREVVSRAPVSGIVLKLTDVTGATLVQAIENYWQILNRNASIEAIALVATTNNLVLDQQHSAELHASLAERFLRPEYREFLQQPLEADPHPKFRVAFTRLGHLLTLKLLISLLPDHGMQTSTPEPHLAGDLAVLANEFTGSSSIREGNEPSPMELILEFVPRWEIDNPPDLAYSWSRTISMLEHLGGCDATVRALREAIALDIGAIRFHGLTLEELVAAAFAVFTQMKRLSPADPIVTIVDAQSIAADLRFSADIVQRFLSGIAIALPTLKARLQPTPLEREEFERLVRSDLFATDTVVLRQNPVIALPDDKFLVLDRHFVSEMVSSGLYWQIFESLEGSHRERLRELWGRLFELYVFDLLGHYYPTMSQMLSVDVAYADGQIDALLDLGDVVIVFEIKASLLLRNARFSREPAAFEQDIRKKFVETPNGKPKALRQLANAASSIARGTVATATQPRRIFPVLVADEASLQSLGVNQYLNDLFTPLVARETIELVAPLTVMAIEELEELLPYVSTNALSWVTLLGERFTGETVAMESIHQAIYVHHLNGAPHLRNDFLLTIFRRMWEEMISIHRTA
;
A
#
# COMPACT_ATOMS: atom_id res chain seq x y z
N MET A 1 -3.11 -6.52 -41.00
CA MET A 1 -2.66 -5.16 -41.37
C MET A 1 -3.49 -4.22 -40.50
N PHE A 2 -2.94 -3.82 -39.38
CA PHE A 2 -3.61 -2.89 -38.45
C PHE A 2 -3.28 -1.48 -38.91
N GLU A 3 -4.29 -0.64 -39.07
CA GLU A 3 -4.08 0.77 -39.40
C GLU A 3 -3.50 1.50 -38.16
N ALA A 4 -2.65 2.49 -38.42
CA ALA A 4 -1.92 3.27 -37.40
C ALA A 4 -2.83 4.02 -36.39
N GLY A 5 -4.16 3.90 -36.51
CA GLY A 5 -5.15 4.49 -35.63
C GLY A 5 -5.52 3.63 -34.40
N ASP A 6 -5.10 2.36 -34.33
CA ASP A 6 -5.56 1.40 -33.32
C ASP A 6 -4.64 1.27 -32.09
N LEU A 7 -3.44 1.83 -32.17
CA LEU A 7 -2.50 1.93 -31.03
C LEU A 7 -2.86 2.95 -29.91
N PRO A 8 -3.81 3.91 -30.13
CA PRO A 8 -3.97 5.02 -29.19
C PRO A 8 -4.48 4.63 -27.81
N VAL A 9 -5.36 3.62 -27.71
CA VAL A 9 -6.12 3.42 -26.45
C VAL A 9 -5.24 2.84 -25.34
N LEU A 10 -4.43 1.84 -25.64
CA LEU A 10 -3.58 1.22 -24.62
C LEU A 10 -2.33 2.06 -24.34
N LEU A 11 -1.74 2.68 -25.38
CA LEU A 11 -0.66 3.68 -25.21
C LEU A 11 -1.17 4.97 -24.55
N PHE A 12 -2.42 5.33 -24.77
CA PHE A 12 -3.06 6.47 -24.14
C PHE A 12 -3.26 6.20 -22.65
N THR A 13 -3.71 5.02 -22.24
CA THR A 13 -3.87 4.65 -20.83
C THR A 13 -2.53 4.60 -20.08
N ALA A 14 -1.47 4.06 -20.69
CA ALA A 14 -0.14 4.09 -20.09
C ALA A 14 0.42 5.52 -20.01
N ARG A 15 0.20 6.35 -21.06
CA ARG A 15 0.61 7.76 -21.07
C ARG A 15 -0.25 8.64 -20.17
N GLU A 16 -1.54 8.35 -20.01
CA GLU A 16 -2.39 9.02 -19.03
C GLU A 16 -1.98 8.63 -17.61
N TYR A 17 -1.72 7.35 -17.37
CA TYR A 17 -1.19 6.89 -16.09
C TYR A 17 0.15 7.57 -15.77
N GLU A 18 1.03 7.73 -16.76
CA GLU A 18 2.27 8.50 -16.65
C GLU A 18 2.02 10.00 -16.35
N ARG A 19 0.90 10.57 -16.78
CA ARG A 19 0.55 12.00 -16.55
C ARG A 19 -0.16 12.24 -15.23
N GLU A 20 -0.94 11.27 -14.74
CA GLU A 20 -1.79 11.42 -13.56
C GLU A 20 -1.07 11.21 -12.22
N VAL A 21 0.18 10.73 -12.21
CA VAL A 21 1.01 10.77 -10.99
C VAL A 21 1.38 12.22 -10.68
N VAL A 22 0.36 13.08 -10.62
CA VAL A 22 0.49 14.48 -10.26
C VAL A 22 0.27 14.60 -8.77
N SER A 23 1.31 15.06 -8.07
CA SER A 23 1.24 15.67 -6.75
C SER A 23 0.41 14.89 -5.71
N ARG A 24 0.98 13.85 -5.13
CA ARG A 24 0.50 13.26 -3.87
C ARG A 24 0.99 14.08 -2.67
N ALA A 25 0.82 15.40 -2.71
CA ALA A 25 0.95 16.14 -1.45
C ALA A 25 -0.13 15.60 -0.50
N PRO A 26 0.19 15.19 0.73
CA PRO A 26 -0.80 14.75 1.69
C PRO A 26 -1.74 15.91 1.98
N VAL A 27 -2.86 15.95 1.29
CA VAL A 27 -3.91 16.94 1.58
C VAL A 27 -4.70 16.40 2.75
N SER A 28 -4.51 16.99 3.92
CA SER A 28 -5.31 16.65 5.09
C SER A 28 -6.76 17.05 4.87
N GLY A 29 -7.59 16.08 4.48
CA GLY A 29 -9.03 16.25 4.37
C GLY A 29 -9.70 16.11 5.75
N ILE A 30 -10.66 16.96 6.05
CA ILE A 30 -11.54 16.79 7.22
C ILE A 30 -12.68 15.86 6.79
N VAL A 31 -12.77 14.69 7.43
CA VAL A 31 -13.77 13.68 7.10
C VAL A 31 -15.15 14.16 7.59
N LEU A 32 -16.13 14.20 6.68
CA LEU A 32 -17.51 14.57 6.96
C LEU A 32 -18.23 13.45 7.69
N LYS A 33 -18.83 13.76 8.85
CA LYS A 33 -19.64 12.83 9.65
C LYS A 33 -21.10 13.29 9.70
N LEU A 34 -22.01 12.34 9.94
CA LEU A 34 -23.44 12.64 10.10
C LEU A 34 -23.69 13.58 11.28
N THR A 35 -22.97 13.34 12.40
CA THR A 35 -23.07 14.14 13.62
C THR A 35 -22.72 15.61 13.37
N ASP A 36 -21.75 15.88 12.47
CA ASP A 36 -21.34 17.24 12.12
C ASP A 36 -22.45 18.00 11.36
N VAL A 37 -23.17 17.30 10.49
CA VAL A 37 -24.19 17.91 9.62
C VAL A 37 -25.52 18.07 10.33
N THR A 38 -25.94 17.06 11.08
CA THR A 38 -27.31 16.96 11.61
C THR A 38 -27.42 17.25 13.10
N GLY A 39 -26.29 17.30 13.82
CA GLY A 39 -26.28 17.34 15.29
C GLY A 39 -26.78 16.04 15.94
N ALA A 40 -26.89 14.96 15.18
CA ALA A 40 -27.31 13.65 15.69
C ALA A 40 -26.29 13.12 16.73
N THR A 41 -26.77 12.36 17.69
CA THR A 41 -25.89 11.64 18.62
C THR A 41 -25.29 10.40 17.95
N LEU A 42 -24.17 9.90 18.46
CA LEU A 42 -23.56 8.65 17.99
C LEU A 42 -24.55 7.47 18.04
N VAL A 43 -25.42 7.41 19.04
CA VAL A 43 -26.46 6.38 19.16
C VAL A 43 -27.46 6.47 18.01
N GLN A 44 -27.86 7.70 17.63
CA GLN A 44 -28.74 7.91 16.48
C GLN A 44 -28.04 7.59 15.16
N ALA A 45 -26.74 7.88 15.04
CA ALA A 45 -25.94 7.51 13.87
C ALA A 45 -25.87 5.99 13.71
N ILE A 46 -25.63 5.23 14.79
CA ILE A 46 -25.65 3.76 14.79
C ILE A 46 -27.03 3.23 14.36
N GLU A 47 -28.10 3.79 14.91
CA GLU A 47 -29.46 3.39 14.55
C GLU A 47 -29.77 3.63 13.08
N ASN A 48 -29.45 4.82 12.59
CA ASN A 48 -29.65 5.18 11.19
C ASN A 48 -28.85 4.28 10.26
N TYR A 49 -27.58 4.00 10.60
CA TYR A 49 -26.71 3.15 9.79
C TYR A 49 -27.27 1.71 9.70
N TRP A 50 -27.67 1.14 10.84
CA TRP A 50 -28.31 -0.17 10.89
C TRP A 50 -29.57 -0.23 10.02
N GLN A 51 -30.47 0.74 10.17
CA GLN A 51 -31.74 0.78 9.43
C GLN A 51 -31.51 0.90 7.91
N ILE A 52 -30.59 1.76 7.48
CA ILE A 52 -30.30 1.97 6.06
C ILE A 52 -29.65 0.70 5.49
N LEU A 53 -28.65 0.12 6.15
CA LEU A 53 -27.97 -1.10 5.70
C LEU A 53 -28.97 -2.28 5.62
N ASN A 54 -29.70 -2.54 6.68
CA ASN A 54 -30.63 -3.69 6.75
C ASN A 54 -31.77 -3.58 5.72
N ARG A 55 -32.24 -2.35 5.44
CA ARG A 55 -33.29 -2.12 4.42
C ARG A 55 -32.78 -2.27 3.00
N ASN A 56 -31.51 -1.98 2.75
CA ASN A 56 -30.94 -1.90 1.40
C ASN A 56 -29.90 -3.00 1.10
N ALA A 57 -29.70 -3.99 1.98
CA ALA A 57 -28.73 -5.06 1.73
C ALA A 57 -29.10 -5.87 0.47
N SER A 58 -28.41 -5.57 -0.63
CA SER A 58 -28.60 -6.19 -1.94
C SER A 58 -27.28 -6.20 -2.72
N ILE A 59 -27.19 -7.00 -3.78
CA ILE A 59 -26.03 -7.02 -4.67
C ILE A 59 -25.84 -5.66 -5.35
N GLU A 60 -26.93 -5.01 -5.73
CA GLU A 60 -26.92 -3.71 -6.36
C GLU A 60 -26.40 -2.62 -5.41
N ALA A 61 -26.73 -2.70 -4.13
CA ALA A 61 -26.19 -1.78 -3.12
C ALA A 61 -24.67 -2.03 -2.91
N ILE A 62 -24.24 -3.29 -2.88
CA ILE A 62 -22.81 -3.62 -2.83
C ILE A 62 -22.09 -3.11 -4.07
N ALA A 63 -22.67 -3.29 -5.27
CA ALA A 63 -22.11 -2.82 -6.52
C ALA A 63 -22.03 -1.28 -6.56
N LEU A 64 -23.04 -0.57 -6.05
CA LEU A 64 -23.02 0.89 -5.94
C LEU A 64 -21.91 1.39 -5.01
N VAL A 65 -21.76 0.79 -3.82
CA VAL A 65 -20.69 1.14 -2.88
C VAL A 65 -19.31 0.76 -3.43
N ALA A 66 -19.18 -0.39 -4.09
CA ALA A 66 -17.94 -0.79 -4.76
C ALA A 66 -17.58 0.18 -5.90
N THR A 67 -18.57 0.69 -6.65
CA THR A 67 -18.34 1.70 -7.69
C THR A 67 -17.79 2.98 -7.09
N THR A 68 -18.41 3.52 -6.04
CA THR A 68 -17.89 4.73 -5.37
C THR A 68 -16.52 4.50 -4.75
N ASN A 69 -16.25 3.33 -4.16
CA ASN A 69 -14.93 2.95 -3.67
C ASN A 69 -13.88 3.01 -4.78
N ASN A 70 -14.15 2.38 -5.92
CA ASN A 70 -13.21 2.35 -7.06
C ASN A 70 -13.01 3.72 -7.71
N LEU A 71 -13.99 4.62 -7.67
CA LEU A 71 -13.85 6.00 -8.12
C LEU A 71 -12.97 6.83 -7.20
N VAL A 72 -13.07 6.64 -5.88
CA VAL A 72 -12.26 7.36 -4.88
C VAL A 72 -10.78 6.99 -4.97
N LEU A 73 -10.45 5.75 -5.34
CA LEU A 73 -9.09 5.22 -5.33
C LEU A 73 -8.09 5.99 -6.21
N ASP A 74 -8.53 6.59 -7.32
CA ASP A 74 -7.61 7.31 -8.22
C ASP A 74 -7.21 8.69 -7.71
N GLN A 75 -8.01 9.27 -6.87
CA GLN A 75 -7.90 10.69 -6.59
C GLN A 75 -8.32 11.02 -5.16
N GLN A 76 -7.89 10.21 -4.19
CA GLN A 76 -8.22 10.42 -2.77
C GLN A 76 -7.95 11.86 -2.28
N HIS A 77 -7.05 12.56 -2.98
CA HIS A 77 -6.61 13.91 -2.66
C HIS A 77 -7.11 14.98 -3.65
N SER A 78 -7.96 14.62 -4.61
CA SER A 78 -8.51 15.58 -5.58
C SER A 78 -9.80 16.22 -5.09
N ALA A 79 -9.73 17.52 -4.79
CA ALA A 79 -10.92 18.29 -4.44
C ALA A 79 -12.00 18.29 -5.55
N GLU A 80 -11.57 18.28 -6.83
CA GLU A 80 -12.47 18.25 -7.99
C GLU A 80 -13.25 16.93 -8.07
N LEU A 81 -12.59 15.79 -7.85
CA LEU A 81 -13.27 14.50 -7.82
C LEU A 81 -14.26 14.43 -6.65
N HIS A 82 -13.83 14.83 -5.44
CA HIS A 82 -14.73 14.85 -4.30
C HIS A 82 -15.94 15.74 -4.53
N ALA A 83 -15.80 16.88 -5.22
CA ALA A 83 -16.91 17.73 -5.63
C ALA A 83 -17.85 17.02 -6.61
N SER A 84 -17.29 16.33 -7.63
CA SER A 84 -18.07 15.57 -8.61
C SER A 84 -18.83 14.40 -7.97
N LEU A 85 -18.18 13.65 -7.08
CA LEU A 85 -18.83 12.57 -6.32
C LEU A 85 -19.91 13.11 -5.38
N ALA A 86 -19.66 14.25 -4.74
CA ALA A 86 -20.61 14.91 -3.87
C ALA A 86 -21.85 15.36 -4.64
N GLU A 87 -21.69 15.96 -5.82
CA GLU A 87 -22.80 16.38 -6.67
C GLU A 87 -23.73 15.22 -7.01
N ARG A 88 -23.18 14.05 -7.23
CA ARG A 88 -23.91 12.89 -7.69
C ARG A 88 -24.48 12.03 -6.56
N PHE A 89 -23.67 11.74 -5.55
CA PHE A 89 -23.98 10.72 -4.54
C PHE A 89 -24.41 11.33 -3.19
N LEU A 90 -24.17 12.62 -2.93
CA LEU A 90 -24.61 13.24 -1.69
C LEU A 90 -25.97 13.95 -1.84
N ARG A 91 -26.75 13.90 -0.79
CA ARG A 91 -27.95 14.74 -0.65
C ARG A 91 -27.60 16.23 -0.59
N PRO A 92 -28.49 17.13 -0.97
CA PRO A 92 -28.24 18.58 -0.97
C PRO A 92 -27.69 19.10 0.36
N GLU A 93 -28.25 18.66 1.49
CA GLU A 93 -27.84 19.09 2.83
C GLU A 93 -26.38 18.75 3.17
N TYR A 94 -25.88 17.60 2.73
CA TYR A 94 -24.48 17.22 2.91
C TYR A 94 -23.55 18.03 1.98
N ARG A 95 -24.02 18.33 0.76
CA ARG A 95 -23.26 19.16 -0.19
C ARG A 95 -23.08 20.59 0.30
N GLU A 96 -24.16 21.20 0.83
CA GLU A 96 -24.09 22.52 1.42
C GLU A 96 -23.09 22.59 2.57
N PHE A 97 -23.05 21.56 3.42
CA PHE A 97 -22.07 21.49 4.52
C PHE A 97 -20.64 21.33 4.02
N LEU A 98 -20.41 20.55 2.96
CA LEU A 98 -19.07 20.39 2.36
C LEU A 98 -18.52 21.72 1.83
N GLN A 99 -19.39 22.59 1.31
CA GLN A 99 -19.02 23.88 0.73
C GLN A 99 -18.82 24.99 1.77
N GLN A 100 -19.17 24.78 3.02
CA GLN A 100 -18.95 25.78 4.08
C GLN A 100 -17.44 26.02 4.26
N PRO A 101 -17.00 27.30 4.35
CA PRO A 101 -15.61 27.61 4.58
C PRO A 101 -15.14 26.97 5.88
N LEU A 102 -13.92 26.43 5.86
CA LEU A 102 -13.23 26.00 7.06
C LEU A 102 -12.66 27.25 7.75
N GLU A 103 -12.77 27.31 9.07
CA GLU A 103 -12.14 28.38 9.85
C GLU A 103 -10.63 28.46 9.53
N ALA A 104 -10.09 29.66 9.54
CA ALA A 104 -8.79 30.00 8.99
C ALA A 104 -7.64 29.15 9.54
N ASP A 105 -7.37 28.04 8.86
CA ASP A 105 -6.17 27.23 9.04
C ASP A 105 -5.20 27.59 7.89
N PRO A 106 -3.91 27.80 8.16
CA PRO A 106 -2.93 28.15 7.12
C PRO A 106 -2.73 27.08 6.04
N HIS A 107 -3.22 25.86 6.24
CA HIS A 107 -3.15 24.79 5.24
C HIS A 107 -4.52 24.59 4.57
N PRO A 108 -4.56 24.47 3.22
CA PRO A 108 -5.81 24.24 2.50
C PRO A 108 -6.37 22.86 2.87
N LYS A 109 -7.28 22.81 3.81
CA LYS A 109 -8.06 21.61 4.14
C LYS A 109 -9.37 21.68 3.37
N PHE A 110 -9.78 20.56 2.80
CA PHE A 110 -11.13 20.41 2.26
C PHE A 110 -11.86 19.28 3.00
N ARG A 111 -13.18 19.33 3.00
CA ARG A 111 -13.97 18.27 3.62
C ARG A 111 -14.14 17.11 2.66
N VAL A 112 -14.02 15.89 3.17
CA VAL A 112 -14.10 14.62 2.44
C VAL A 112 -15.28 13.82 2.96
N ALA A 113 -16.22 13.49 2.08
CA ALA A 113 -17.35 12.61 2.42
C ALA A 113 -17.04 11.13 2.11
N PHE A 114 -16.25 10.88 1.06
CA PHE A 114 -15.97 9.54 0.56
C PHE A 114 -14.56 9.12 0.95
N THR A 115 -14.46 8.13 1.83
CA THR A 115 -13.18 7.53 2.26
C THR A 115 -13.14 6.06 1.88
N ARG A 116 -11.98 5.55 1.45
CA ARG A 116 -11.82 4.13 1.14
C ARG A 116 -12.14 3.25 2.34
N LEU A 117 -11.65 3.62 3.52
CA LEU A 117 -11.92 2.87 4.75
C LEU A 117 -13.44 2.79 5.06
N GLY A 118 -14.17 3.90 4.90
CA GLY A 118 -15.62 3.94 5.06
C GLY A 118 -16.36 3.03 4.09
N HIS A 119 -15.95 3.03 2.81
CA HIS A 119 -16.52 2.14 1.81
C HIS A 119 -16.22 0.66 2.12
N LEU A 120 -14.99 0.31 2.49
CA LEU A 120 -14.61 -1.06 2.85
C LEU A 120 -15.38 -1.57 4.09
N LEU A 121 -15.58 -0.72 5.10
CA LEU A 121 -16.45 -1.03 6.24
C LEU A 121 -17.89 -1.30 5.78
N THR A 122 -18.44 -0.41 4.95
CA THR A 122 -19.81 -0.52 4.42
C THR A 122 -19.97 -1.81 3.59
N LEU A 123 -19.01 -2.14 2.72
CA LEU A 123 -19.01 -3.38 1.94
C LEU A 123 -19.05 -4.61 2.84
N LYS A 124 -18.22 -4.66 3.88
CA LYS A 124 -18.23 -5.80 4.84
C LYS A 124 -19.59 -5.94 5.52
N LEU A 125 -20.19 -4.84 5.95
CA LEU A 125 -21.50 -4.86 6.62
C LEU A 125 -22.63 -5.25 5.67
N LEU A 126 -22.68 -4.70 4.44
CA LEU A 126 -23.67 -5.08 3.43
C LEU A 126 -23.60 -6.56 3.08
N ILE A 127 -22.39 -7.09 2.85
CA ILE A 127 -22.18 -8.51 2.56
C ILE A 127 -22.64 -9.38 3.73
N SER A 128 -22.35 -8.98 4.96
CA SER A 128 -22.76 -9.71 6.17
C SER A 128 -24.28 -9.72 6.39
N LEU A 129 -24.98 -8.68 5.95
CA LEU A 129 -26.42 -8.53 6.09
C LEU A 129 -27.24 -9.17 4.96
N LEU A 130 -26.61 -9.51 3.83
CA LEU A 130 -27.34 -10.09 2.70
C LEU A 130 -28.18 -11.32 3.14
N PRO A 131 -29.47 -11.36 2.75
CA PRO A 131 -30.30 -12.54 3.01
C PRO A 131 -29.80 -13.74 2.21
N ASP A 132 -29.92 -14.93 2.78
CA ASP A 132 -29.47 -16.18 2.14
C ASP A 132 -30.35 -16.58 0.94
N HIS A 133 -31.56 -16.05 0.86
CA HIS A 133 -32.56 -16.36 -0.15
C HIS A 133 -33.17 -15.08 -0.74
N GLY A 134 -32.91 -14.87 -2.03
CA GLY A 134 -33.62 -13.90 -2.84
C GLY A 134 -33.01 -12.49 -2.87
N MET A 135 -32.49 -12.14 -4.02
CA MET A 135 -32.08 -10.77 -4.33
C MET A 135 -33.32 -9.92 -4.52
N GLN A 136 -33.43 -8.80 -3.82
CA GLN A 136 -34.33 -7.73 -4.23
C GLN A 136 -33.67 -7.01 -5.42
N THR A 137 -34.31 -7.03 -6.56
CA THR A 137 -33.80 -6.46 -7.83
C THR A 137 -34.24 -4.99 -8.01
N SER A 138 -34.19 -4.18 -6.99
CA SER A 138 -34.45 -2.74 -7.15
C SER A 138 -33.12 -1.99 -7.27
N THR A 139 -32.95 -1.25 -8.35
CA THR A 139 -31.78 -0.36 -8.52
C THR A 139 -31.76 0.66 -7.38
N PRO A 140 -30.70 0.68 -6.56
CA PRO A 140 -30.63 1.63 -5.45
C PRO A 140 -30.50 3.06 -5.97
N GLU A 141 -31.05 4.01 -5.23
CA GLU A 141 -30.83 5.42 -5.53
C GLU A 141 -29.35 5.78 -5.32
N PRO A 142 -28.74 6.62 -6.19
CA PRO A 142 -27.33 7.00 -6.07
C PRO A 142 -26.98 7.60 -4.69
N HIS A 143 -27.90 8.36 -4.07
CA HIS A 143 -27.69 8.95 -2.74
C HIS A 143 -27.49 7.92 -1.62
N LEU A 144 -27.88 6.67 -1.83
CA LEU A 144 -27.60 5.60 -0.86
C LEU A 144 -26.10 5.47 -0.57
N ALA A 145 -25.23 5.58 -1.60
CA ALA A 145 -23.79 5.51 -1.40
C ALA A 145 -23.28 6.67 -0.53
N GLY A 146 -23.80 7.87 -0.74
CA GLY A 146 -23.46 9.06 0.06
C GLY A 146 -23.92 8.95 1.51
N ASP A 147 -25.18 8.54 1.73
CA ASP A 147 -25.73 8.32 3.07
C ASP A 147 -24.89 7.29 3.85
N LEU A 148 -24.51 6.18 3.19
CA LEU A 148 -23.69 5.14 3.79
C LEU A 148 -22.26 5.60 4.06
N ALA A 149 -21.67 6.39 3.16
CA ALA A 149 -20.31 6.92 3.34
C ALA A 149 -20.24 7.88 4.55
N VAL A 150 -21.18 8.84 4.65
CA VAL A 150 -21.22 9.80 5.77
C VAL A 150 -21.45 9.08 7.10
N LEU A 151 -22.28 8.04 7.12
CA LEU A 151 -22.52 7.24 8.32
C LEU A 151 -21.30 6.38 8.68
N ALA A 152 -20.63 5.76 7.70
CA ALA A 152 -19.42 4.97 7.94
C ALA A 152 -18.30 5.81 8.55
N ASN A 153 -18.20 7.07 8.17
CA ASN A 153 -17.18 8.00 8.66
C ASN A 153 -17.28 8.26 10.18
N GLU A 154 -18.45 8.05 10.81
CA GLU A 154 -18.57 8.10 12.28
C GLU A 154 -17.67 7.06 12.97
N PHE A 155 -17.41 5.95 12.30
CA PHE A 155 -16.75 4.77 12.85
C PHE A 155 -15.32 4.56 12.31
N THR A 156 -14.93 5.33 11.30
CA THR A 156 -13.61 5.23 10.67
C THR A 156 -12.71 6.43 10.96
N GLY A 157 -13.22 7.44 11.66
CA GLY A 157 -12.44 8.60 12.09
C GLY A 157 -11.44 8.26 13.20
N SER A 158 -10.38 9.05 13.28
CA SER A 158 -9.40 8.97 14.37
C SER A 158 -10.07 9.27 15.70
N SER A 159 -10.04 8.31 16.62
CA SER A 159 -10.65 8.45 17.95
C SER A 159 -9.68 8.90 19.03
N SER A 160 -8.37 8.85 18.76
CA SER A 160 -7.32 9.03 19.77
C SER A 160 -6.86 10.48 19.91
N ILE A 161 -7.13 11.35 18.93
CA ILE A 161 -6.89 12.78 19.12
C ILE A 161 -8.06 13.35 19.95
N ARG A 162 -8.15 12.88 21.19
CA ARG A 162 -9.06 13.48 22.17
C ARG A 162 -8.47 14.81 22.61
N GLU A 163 -9.33 15.83 22.59
CA GLU A 163 -9.01 17.17 23.07
C GLU A 163 -8.23 17.10 24.40
N GLY A 164 -7.02 17.59 24.39
CA GLY A 164 -6.27 17.96 25.60
C GLY A 164 -5.05 17.12 25.99
N ASN A 165 -4.81 15.94 25.41
CA ASN A 165 -3.58 15.18 25.67
C ASN A 165 -2.84 14.91 24.37
N GLU A 166 -1.54 15.19 24.32
CA GLU A 166 -0.68 14.74 23.22
C GLU A 166 -0.59 13.20 23.25
N PRO A 167 -0.99 12.51 22.16
CA PRO A 167 -0.92 11.06 22.13
C PRO A 167 0.54 10.59 22.17
N SER A 168 0.80 9.50 22.87
CA SER A 168 2.11 8.86 22.85
C SER A 168 2.43 8.28 21.46
N PRO A 169 3.71 8.11 21.08
CA PRO A 169 4.09 7.47 19.82
C PRO A 169 3.42 6.10 19.63
N MET A 170 3.26 5.31 20.69
CA MET A 170 2.61 4.00 20.61
C MET A 170 1.11 4.12 20.31
N GLU A 171 0.40 5.09 20.88
CA GLU A 171 -1.01 5.32 20.57
C GLU A 171 -1.20 5.73 19.11
N LEU A 172 -0.32 6.59 18.58
CA LEU A 172 -0.31 6.95 17.16
C LEU A 172 -0.05 5.73 16.27
N ILE A 173 0.94 4.91 16.60
CA ILE A 173 1.26 3.69 15.86
C ILE A 173 0.05 2.76 15.80
N LEU A 174 -0.56 2.45 16.95
CA LEU A 174 -1.70 1.53 17.02
C LEU A 174 -2.94 2.06 16.30
N GLU A 175 -3.03 3.36 16.10
CA GLU A 175 -4.10 3.96 15.33
C GLU A 175 -3.81 3.95 13.82
N PHE A 176 -2.62 4.37 13.40
CA PHE A 176 -2.33 4.61 11.98
C PHE A 176 -1.78 3.40 11.23
N VAL A 177 -1.01 2.50 11.88
CA VAL A 177 -0.48 1.30 11.21
C VAL A 177 -1.57 0.42 10.59
N PRO A 178 -2.71 0.13 11.25
CA PRO A 178 -3.75 -0.72 10.68
C PRO A 178 -4.40 -0.16 9.41
N ARG A 179 -4.41 1.16 9.27
CA ARG A 179 -5.13 1.86 8.19
C ARG A 179 -4.22 2.44 7.11
N TRP A 180 -2.89 2.47 7.35
CA TRP A 180 -1.95 3.16 6.47
C TRP A 180 -2.10 2.78 5.00
N GLU A 181 -2.07 1.49 4.67
CA GLU A 181 -2.19 1.02 3.29
C GLU A 181 -3.59 1.22 2.68
N ILE A 182 -4.61 1.38 3.52
CA ILE A 182 -5.97 1.67 3.05
C ILE A 182 -6.04 3.12 2.62
N ASP A 183 -5.50 4.01 3.43
CA ASP A 183 -5.51 5.44 3.20
C ASP A 183 -4.44 5.86 2.17
N ASN A 184 -3.34 5.08 2.04
CA ASN A 184 -2.21 5.35 1.16
C ASN A 184 -1.89 4.11 0.30
N PRO A 185 -2.74 3.75 -0.67
CA PRO A 185 -2.48 2.61 -1.55
C PRO A 185 -1.21 2.86 -2.37
N PRO A 186 -0.36 1.83 -2.55
CA PRO A 186 0.89 1.98 -3.28
C PRO A 186 0.64 2.34 -4.75
N ASP A 187 1.61 3.01 -5.38
CA ASP A 187 1.58 3.24 -6.82
C ASP A 187 1.66 1.90 -7.56
N LEU A 188 0.68 1.68 -8.45
CA LEU A 188 0.57 0.42 -9.18
C LEU A 188 1.79 0.17 -10.08
N ALA A 189 2.23 1.18 -10.83
CA ALA A 189 3.36 1.03 -11.75
C ALA A 189 4.63 0.70 -10.97
N TYR A 190 4.83 1.31 -9.81
CA TYR A 190 5.99 1.06 -8.97
C TYR A 190 5.93 -0.32 -8.32
N SER A 191 4.82 -0.69 -7.71
CA SER A 191 4.68 -1.99 -7.03
C SER A 191 4.79 -3.17 -8.00
N TRP A 192 4.25 -3.05 -9.22
CA TRP A 192 4.38 -4.07 -10.25
C TRP A 192 5.81 -4.13 -10.81
N SER A 193 6.41 -2.99 -11.12
CA SER A 193 7.80 -2.93 -11.59
C SER A 193 8.78 -3.52 -10.58
N ARG A 194 8.60 -3.22 -9.29
CA ARG A 194 9.35 -3.82 -8.20
C ARG A 194 9.23 -5.34 -8.20
N THR A 195 8.01 -5.85 -8.21
CA THR A 195 7.76 -7.30 -8.19
C THR A 195 8.38 -7.99 -9.39
N ILE A 196 8.25 -7.42 -10.59
CA ILE A 196 8.85 -7.98 -11.81
C ILE A 196 10.36 -7.95 -11.74
N SER A 197 10.98 -6.84 -11.32
CA SER A 197 12.42 -6.75 -11.12
C SER A 197 12.93 -7.80 -10.14
N MET A 198 12.24 -7.99 -9.00
CA MET A 198 12.56 -9.05 -8.05
C MET A 198 12.52 -10.44 -8.71
N LEU A 199 11.51 -10.73 -9.50
CA LEU A 199 11.33 -12.02 -10.16
C LEU A 199 12.37 -12.27 -11.27
N GLU A 200 12.86 -11.24 -11.96
CA GLU A 200 13.94 -11.34 -12.94
C GLU A 200 15.23 -11.90 -12.31
N HIS A 201 15.50 -11.56 -11.05
CA HIS A 201 16.64 -12.12 -10.32
C HIS A 201 16.56 -13.64 -10.09
N LEU A 202 15.37 -14.24 -10.15
CA LEU A 202 15.23 -15.70 -10.06
C LEU A 202 15.91 -16.44 -11.21
N GLY A 203 16.01 -15.82 -12.40
CA GLY A 203 16.76 -16.32 -13.55
C GLY A 203 18.24 -15.94 -13.54
N GLY A 204 18.66 -15.07 -12.61
CA GLY A 204 19.99 -14.48 -12.53
C GLY A 204 21.11 -15.41 -12.06
N CYS A 205 22.31 -14.83 -11.94
CA CYS A 205 23.52 -15.56 -11.56
C CYS A 205 23.84 -15.53 -10.06
N ASP A 206 23.04 -14.88 -9.22
CA ASP A 206 23.26 -14.84 -7.76
C ASP A 206 23.25 -16.26 -7.18
N ALA A 207 24.34 -16.62 -6.49
CA ALA A 207 24.55 -17.97 -5.98
C ALA A 207 23.55 -18.33 -4.86
N THR A 208 23.20 -17.37 -4.01
CA THR A 208 22.24 -17.55 -2.91
C THR A 208 20.84 -17.77 -3.45
N VAL A 209 20.40 -16.95 -4.42
CA VAL A 209 19.11 -17.11 -5.08
C VAL A 209 19.02 -18.49 -5.74
N ARG A 210 20.05 -18.90 -6.48
CA ARG A 210 20.08 -20.20 -7.14
C ARG A 210 19.95 -21.35 -6.15
N ALA A 211 20.75 -21.34 -5.08
CA ALA A 211 20.72 -22.37 -4.04
C ALA A 211 19.35 -22.46 -3.33
N LEU A 212 18.74 -21.32 -3.00
CA LEU A 212 17.43 -21.27 -2.36
C LEU A 212 16.33 -21.74 -3.30
N ARG A 213 16.35 -21.29 -4.58
CA ARG A 213 15.40 -21.72 -5.61
C ARG A 213 15.44 -23.24 -5.83
N GLU A 214 16.63 -23.81 -5.95
CA GLU A 214 16.83 -25.27 -6.07
C GLU A 214 16.32 -26.02 -4.83
N ALA A 215 16.57 -25.47 -3.64
CA ALA A 215 16.16 -26.09 -2.38
C ALA A 215 14.64 -26.13 -2.16
N ILE A 216 13.87 -25.24 -2.78
CA ILE A 216 12.39 -25.26 -2.75
C ILE A 216 11.79 -25.84 -4.03
N ALA A 217 12.63 -26.28 -4.97
CA ALA A 217 12.25 -26.76 -6.30
C ALA A 217 11.32 -25.76 -7.05
N LEU A 218 11.58 -24.45 -6.89
CA LEU A 218 10.79 -23.40 -7.48
C LEU A 218 11.16 -23.24 -8.97
N ASP A 219 10.29 -23.69 -9.83
CA ASP A 219 10.35 -23.39 -11.25
C ASP A 219 9.25 -22.38 -11.61
N ILE A 220 9.65 -21.14 -11.88
CA ILE A 220 8.70 -20.04 -12.17
C ILE A 220 7.96 -20.33 -13.49
N GLY A 221 8.64 -20.90 -14.46
CA GLY A 221 8.01 -21.28 -15.73
C GLY A 221 6.93 -22.35 -15.57
N ALA A 222 7.02 -23.16 -14.50
CA ALA A 222 6.05 -24.19 -14.15
C ALA A 222 4.96 -23.68 -13.21
N ILE A 223 5.18 -22.56 -12.50
CA ILE A 223 4.15 -21.99 -11.61
C ILE A 223 2.96 -21.55 -12.46
N ARG A 224 1.80 -22.01 -12.06
CA ARG A 224 0.53 -21.59 -12.65
C ARG A 224 -0.38 -21.03 -11.57
N PHE A 225 -0.79 -19.80 -11.77
CA PHE A 225 -1.76 -19.11 -10.93
C PHE A 225 -3.13 -19.26 -11.58
N HIS A 226 -3.98 -20.12 -11.03
CA HIS A 226 -5.28 -20.43 -11.64
C HIS A 226 -5.18 -20.90 -13.11
N GLY A 227 -4.12 -21.64 -13.45
CA GLY A 227 -3.84 -22.10 -14.81
C GLY A 227 -3.16 -21.07 -15.72
N LEU A 228 -2.88 -19.86 -15.24
CA LEU A 228 -2.20 -18.79 -15.96
C LEU A 228 -0.70 -18.80 -15.73
N THR A 229 0.08 -18.40 -16.72
CA THR A 229 1.49 -18.01 -16.52
C THR A 229 1.57 -16.70 -15.75
N LEU A 230 2.75 -16.32 -15.30
CA LEU A 230 2.94 -15.03 -14.62
C LEU A 230 2.59 -13.86 -15.54
N GLU A 231 3.02 -13.92 -16.81
CA GLU A 231 2.74 -12.90 -17.81
C GLU A 231 1.23 -12.78 -18.09
N GLU A 232 0.53 -13.92 -18.23
CA GLU A 232 -0.93 -13.94 -18.39
C GLU A 232 -1.65 -13.39 -17.17
N LEU A 233 -1.16 -13.71 -15.95
CA LEU A 233 -1.69 -13.21 -14.69
C LEU A 233 -1.59 -11.67 -14.61
N VAL A 234 -0.39 -11.13 -14.87
CA VAL A 234 -0.13 -9.69 -14.87
C VAL A 234 -0.99 -8.97 -15.91
N ALA A 235 -1.04 -9.52 -17.12
CA ALA A 235 -1.81 -8.95 -18.21
C ALA A 235 -3.32 -8.93 -17.92
N ALA A 236 -3.88 -10.01 -17.35
CA ALA A 236 -5.29 -10.07 -16.98
C ALA A 236 -5.62 -9.11 -15.83
N ALA A 237 -4.78 -9.04 -14.80
CA ALA A 237 -4.95 -8.09 -13.69
C ALA A 237 -4.93 -6.64 -14.20
N PHE A 238 -4.02 -6.33 -15.13
CA PHE A 238 -3.96 -5.02 -15.76
C PHE A 238 -5.22 -4.73 -16.61
N ALA A 239 -5.73 -5.69 -17.34
CA ALA A 239 -6.96 -5.52 -18.11
C ALA A 239 -8.15 -5.18 -17.20
N VAL A 240 -8.33 -5.93 -16.12
CA VAL A 240 -9.38 -5.66 -15.13
C VAL A 240 -9.18 -4.28 -14.48
N PHE A 241 -7.96 -3.97 -14.06
CA PHE A 241 -7.65 -2.66 -13.46
C PHE A 241 -7.95 -1.50 -14.43
N THR A 242 -7.53 -1.61 -15.70
CA THR A 242 -7.78 -0.60 -16.73
C THR A 242 -9.26 -0.41 -16.98
N GLN A 243 -10.03 -1.49 -17.03
CA GLN A 243 -11.48 -1.41 -17.16
C GLN A 243 -12.10 -0.67 -15.97
N MET A 244 -11.67 -0.97 -14.75
CA MET A 244 -12.15 -0.28 -13.56
C MET A 244 -11.74 1.20 -13.53
N LYS A 245 -10.58 1.56 -14.07
CA LYS A 245 -10.13 2.97 -14.15
C LYS A 245 -10.94 3.82 -15.13
N ARG A 246 -11.58 3.21 -16.12
CA ARG A 246 -12.46 3.91 -17.06
C ARG A 246 -13.85 4.23 -16.51
N LEU A 247 -14.11 3.87 -15.24
CA LEU A 247 -15.35 4.21 -14.59
C LEU A 247 -15.56 5.73 -14.65
N SER A 248 -16.74 6.11 -15.10
CA SER A 248 -17.15 7.51 -15.09
C SER A 248 -18.09 7.76 -13.92
N PRO A 249 -17.97 8.89 -13.22
CA PRO A 249 -19.04 9.29 -12.29
C PRO A 249 -20.42 9.36 -12.95
N ALA A 250 -20.50 9.35 -14.31
CA ALA A 250 -21.77 9.33 -15.04
C ALA A 250 -22.51 7.97 -14.97
N ASP A 251 -21.81 6.85 -14.77
CA ASP A 251 -22.41 5.50 -14.73
C ASP A 251 -22.59 5.00 -13.30
N PRO A 252 -23.81 4.67 -12.85
CA PRO A 252 -24.07 4.40 -11.43
C PRO A 252 -23.53 3.05 -10.92
N ILE A 253 -23.45 2.04 -11.78
CA ILE A 253 -23.00 0.69 -11.40
C ILE A 253 -22.14 0.13 -12.53
N VAL A 254 -20.83 0.17 -12.38
CA VAL A 254 -19.89 -0.23 -13.43
C VAL A 254 -18.87 -1.28 -12.92
N THR A 255 -18.98 -1.68 -11.65
CA THR A 255 -18.09 -2.68 -11.05
C THR A 255 -18.51 -4.13 -11.31
N ILE A 256 -19.68 -4.33 -11.95
CA ILE A 256 -20.09 -5.63 -12.45
C ILE A 256 -19.55 -5.78 -13.87
N VAL A 257 -18.63 -6.71 -14.05
CA VAL A 257 -17.92 -6.93 -15.31
C VAL A 257 -18.09 -8.37 -15.78
N ASP A 258 -17.85 -8.59 -17.06
CA ASP A 258 -17.66 -9.91 -17.64
C ASP A 258 -16.38 -9.93 -18.49
N ALA A 259 -15.81 -11.11 -18.65
CA ALA A 259 -14.53 -11.28 -19.35
C ALA A 259 -14.62 -10.92 -20.84
N GLN A 260 -15.77 -11.12 -21.48
CA GLN A 260 -15.97 -10.82 -22.90
C GLN A 260 -15.94 -9.30 -23.14
N SER A 261 -16.64 -8.53 -22.29
CA SER A 261 -16.63 -7.07 -22.39
C SER A 261 -15.23 -6.48 -22.17
N ILE A 262 -14.52 -6.93 -21.13
CA ILE A 262 -13.13 -6.49 -20.88
C ILE A 262 -12.24 -6.82 -22.07
N ALA A 263 -12.35 -8.06 -22.59
CA ALA A 263 -11.55 -8.51 -23.71
C ALA A 263 -11.83 -7.73 -24.99
N ALA A 264 -13.10 -7.44 -25.29
CA ALA A 264 -13.51 -6.67 -26.45
C ALA A 264 -13.00 -5.24 -26.40
N ASP A 265 -13.17 -4.57 -25.23
CA ASP A 265 -12.76 -3.17 -25.02
C ASP A 265 -11.24 -2.98 -25.10
N LEU A 266 -10.48 -3.96 -24.66
CA LEU A 266 -9.02 -3.90 -24.60
C LEU A 266 -8.32 -4.74 -25.67
N ARG A 267 -9.08 -5.43 -26.52
CA ARG A 267 -8.57 -6.39 -27.55
C ARG A 267 -7.67 -7.45 -26.92
N PHE A 268 -8.15 -8.05 -25.85
CA PHE A 268 -7.44 -9.02 -25.04
C PHE A 268 -8.06 -10.43 -25.18
N SER A 269 -7.40 -11.47 -24.65
CA SER A 269 -7.96 -12.82 -24.61
C SER A 269 -9.04 -12.95 -23.53
N ALA A 270 -10.30 -13.18 -23.94
CA ALA A 270 -11.40 -13.39 -23.00
C ALA A 270 -11.18 -14.62 -22.11
N ASP A 271 -10.53 -15.69 -22.61
CA ASP A 271 -10.22 -16.89 -21.84
C ASP A 271 -9.24 -16.59 -20.70
N ILE A 272 -8.20 -15.78 -20.95
CA ILE A 272 -7.24 -15.38 -19.93
C ILE A 272 -7.93 -14.53 -18.85
N VAL A 273 -8.75 -13.54 -19.24
CA VAL A 273 -9.50 -12.71 -18.30
C VAL A 273 -10.50 -13.55 -17.49
N GLN A 274 -11.19 -14.49 -18.13
CA GLN A 274 -12.15 -15.39 -17.47
C GLN A 274 -11.44 -16.28 -16.44
N ARG A 275 -10.32 -16.91 -16.79
CA ARG A 275 -9.53 -17.74 -15.86
C ARG A 275 -9.01 -16.92 -14.68
N PHE A 276 -8.53 -15.71 -14.94
CA PHE A 276 -8.09 -14.80 -13.88
C PHE A 276 -9.22 -14.45 -12.93
N LEU A 277 -10.32 -13.90 -13.45
CA LEU A 277 -11.47 -13.49 -12.64
C LEU A 277 -12.06 -14.68 -11.86
N SER A 278 -12.22 -15.83 -12.51
CA SER A 278 -12.71 -17.05 -11.84
C SER A 278 -11.76 -17.54 -10.75
N GLY A 279 -10.45 -17.34 -10.93
CA GLY A 279 -9.44 -17.75 -9.97
C GLY A 279 -9.41 -16.90 -8.71
N ILE A 280 -9.66 -15.59 -8.82
CA ILE A 280 -9.65 -14.68 -7.67
C ILE A 280 -11.05 -14.41 -7.10
N ALA A 281 -12.10 -14.87 -7.79
CA ALA A 281 -13.47 -14.65 -7.34
C ALA A 281 -13.89 -15.66 -6.27
N ILE A 282 -14.70 -15.20 -5.35
CA ILE A 282 -15.32 -16.00 -4.31
C ILE A 282 -16.85 -15.99 -4.46
N ALA A 283 -17.49 -17.14 -4.15
CA ALA A 283 -18.94 -17.17 -4.05
C ALA A 283 -19.41 -16.34 -2.84
N LEU A 284 -20.46 -15.57 -3.04
CA LEU A 284 -20.98 -14.65 -2.03
C LEU A 284 -21.30 -15.32 -0.67
N PRO A 285 -21.95 -16.51 -0.59
CA PRO A 285 -22.18 -17.17 0.69
C PRO A 285 -20.88 -17.51 1.43
N THR A 286 -19.83 -17.87 0.69
CA THR A 286 -18.51 -18.18 1.26
C THR A 286 -17.83 -16.91 1.79
N LEU A 287 -17.90 -15.81 1.07
CA LEU A 287 -17.37 -14.53 1.52
C LEU A 287 -18.10 -14.03 2.77
N LYS A 288 -19.44 -14.10 2.77
CA LYS A 288 -20.26 -13.79 3.94
C LYS A 288 -19.84 -14.59 5.18
N ALA A 289 -19.68 -15.91 5.05
CA ALA A 289 -19.24 -16.78 6.15
C ALA A 289 -17.82 -16.46 6.66
N ARG A 290 -16.92 -15.97 5.79
CA ARG A 290 -15.58 -15.55 6.19
C ARG A 290 -15.57 -14.20 6.93
N LEU A 291 -16.45 -13.28 6.55
CA LEU A 291 -16.58 -11.96 7.19
C LEU A 291 -17.33 -12.06 8.52
N GLN A 292 -18.44 -12.79 8.54
CA GLN A 292 -19.32 -12.95 9.68
C GLN A 292 -19.93 -14.35 9.68
N PRO A 293 -19.40 -15.28 10.50
CA PRO A 293 -19.84 -16.68 10.50
C PRO A 293 -21.25 -16.88 11.09
N THR A 294 -21.76 -15.91 11.85
CA THR A 294 -23.12 -15.92 12.42
C THR A 294 -23.96 -14.82 11.77
N PRO A 295 -25.30 -14.97 11.70
CA PRO A 295 -26.17 -13.90 11.24
C PRO A 295 -25.90 -12.59 11.99
N LEU A 296 -25.77 -11.49 11.24
CA LEU A 296 -25.50 -10.18 11.83
C LEU A 296 -26.80 -9.61 12.43
N GLU A 297 -26.91 -9.70 13.75
CA GLU A 297 -27.98 -9.10 14.52
C GLU A 297 -27.61 -7.68 14.98
N ARG A 298 -28.59 -6.93 15.48
CA ARG A 298 -28.41 -5.54 15.88
C ARG A 298 -27.30 -5.32 16.93
N GLU A 299 -27.26 -6.16 17.96
CA GLU A 299 -26.27 -6.02 19.04
C GLU A 299 -24.85 -6.29 18.51
N GLU A 300 -24.72 -7.30 17.67
CA GLU A 300 -23.44 -7.64 17.03
C GLU A 300 -23.01 -6.55 16.05
N PHE A 301 -23.94 -6.00 15.27
CA PHE A 301 -23.67 -4.85 14.41
C PHE A 301 -23.10 -3.66 15.20
N GLU A 302 -23.75 -3.29 16.32
CA GLU A 302 -23.27 -2.22 17.17
C GLU A 302 -21.87 -2.47 17.72
N ARG A 303 -21.57 -3.71 18.09
CA ARG A 303 -20.23 -4.13 18.52
C ARG A 303 -19.21 -4.01 17.39
N LEU A 304 -19.55 -4.44 16.18
CA LEU A 304 -18.66 -4.40 15.02
C LEU A 304 -18.34 -2.99 14.55
N VAL A 305 -19.34 -2.11 14.44
CA VAL A 305 -19.10 -0.73 14.00
C VAL A 305 -18.29 0.08 15.00
N ARG A 306 -18.32 -0.29 16.28
CA ARG A 306 -17.45 0.30 17.31
C ARG A 306 -16.08 -0.34 17.38
N SER A 307 -15.84 -1.41 16.63
CA SER A 307 -14.57 -2.12 16.60
C SER A 307 -13.69 -1.58 15.48
N ASP A 308 -12.67 -0.85 15.85
CA ASP A 308 -11.65 -0.40 14.90
C ASP A 308 -11.00 -1.56 14.16
N LEU A 309 -10.79 -2.69 14.85
CA LEU A 309 -10.28 -3.92 14.23
C LEU A 309 -11.17 -4.38 13.07
N PHE A 310 -12.49 -4.40 13.27
CA PHE A 310 -13.40 -4.79 12.19
C PHE A 310 -13.36 -3.77 11.03
N ALA A 311 -13.25 -2.48 11.31
CA ALA A 311 -13.14 -1.47 10.26
C ALA A 311 -11.84 -1.63 9.46
N THR A 312 -10.70 -1.78 10.11
CA THR A 312 -9.36 -1.74 9.48
C THR A 312 -8.86 -3.07 8.95
N ASP A 313 -9.30 -4.22 9.50
CA ASP A 313 -8.88 -5.54 9.01
C ASP A 313 -9.54 -5.86 7.65
N THR A 314 -8.81 -5.63 6.60
CA THR A 314 -9.24 -5.84 5.20
C THR A 314 -8.76 -7.16 4.60
N VAL A 315 -8.09 -8.02 5.37
CA VAL A 315 -7.46 -9.25 4.87
C VAL A 315 -8.42 -10.14 4.07
N VAL A 316 -9.66 -10.31 4.55
CA VAL A 316 -10.66 -11.14 3.85
C VAL A 316 -11.03 -10.55 2.48
N LEU A 317 -11.18 -9.21 2.37
CA LEU A 317 -11.48 -8.55 1.10
C LEU A 317 -10.25 -8.52 0.18
N ARG A 318 -9.03 -8.34 0.72
CA ARG A 318 -7.78 -8.41 -0.05
C ARG A 318 -7.57 -9.78 -0.68
N GLN A 319 -7.83 -10.84 0.07
CA GLN A 319 -7.73 -12.22 -0.44
C GLN A 319 -8.84 -12.57 -1.44
N ASN A 320 -9.96 -11.85 -1.43
CA ASN A 320 -11.13 -12.12 -2.23
C ASN A 320 -11.73 -10.80 -2.78
N PRO A 321 -11.00 -10.11 -3.67
CA PRO A 321 -11.40 -8.78 -4.14
C PRO A 321 -12.55 -8.79 -5.14
N VAL A 322 -13.01 -9.98 -5.55
CA VAL A 322 -14.04 -10.18 -6.58
C VAL A 322 -15.09 -11.17 -6.09
N ILE A 323 -16.36 -10.85 -6.29
CA ILE A 323 -17.47 -11.77 -6.05
C ILE A 323 -17.94 -12.37 -7.37
N ALA A 324 -18.05 -13.71 -7.42
CA ALA A 324 -18.69 -14.41 -8.53
C ALA A 324 -20.21 -14.19 -8.50
N LEU A 325 -20.77 -13.75 -9.61
CA LEU A 325 -22.21 -13.58 -9.84
C LEU A 325 -22.71 -14.62 -10.86
N PRO A 326 -24.05 -14.80 -10.99
CA PRO A 326 -24.63 -15.58 -12.09
C PRO A 326 -24.20 -15.06 -13.47
N ASP A 327 -24.36 -15.91 -14.49
CA ASP A 327 -24.11 -15.59 -15.91
C ASP A 327 -22.67 -15.12 -16.21
N ASP A 328 -21.68 -15.76 -15.55
CA ASP A 328 -20.25 -15.46 -15.69
C ASP A 328 -19.88 -13.99 -15.48
N LYS A 329 -20.66 -13.30 -14.65
CA LYS A 329 -20.40 -11.94 -14.22
C LYS A 329 -19.60 -11.91 -12.92
N PHE A 330 -18.88 -10.84 -12.73
CA PHE A 330 -18.01 -10.62 -11.58
C PHE A 330 -18.20 -9.23 -11.02
N LEU A 331 -18.33 -9.12 -9.70
CA LEU A 331 -18.37 -7.84 -9.01
C LEU A 331 -17.01 -7.54 -8.39
N VAL A 332 -16.33 -6.52 -8.89
CA VAL A 332 -15.03 -6.05 -8.38
C VAL A 332 -15.26 -5.10 -7.20
N LEU A 333 -14.88 -5.53 -6.00
CA LEU A 333 -15.06 -4.77 -4.77
C LEU A 333 -14.04 -3.63 -4.64
N ASP A 334 -12.78 -3.93 -4.99
CA ASP A 334 -11.68 -2.97 -4.91
C ASP A 334 -10.60 -3.35 -5.93
N ARG A 335 -10.33 -2.45 -6.87
CA ARG A 335 -9.36 -2.70 -7.96
C ARG A 335 -7.91 -2.71 -7.48
N HIS A 336 -7.57 -1.99 -6.38
CA HIS A 336 -6.22 -2.08 -5.82
C HIS A 336 -5.97 -3.46 -5.23
N PHE A 337 -6.95 -4.05 -4.57
CA PHE A 337 -6.81 -5.43 -4.10
C PHE A 337 -6.67 -6.43 -5.26
N VAL A 338 -7.32 -6.17 -6.41
CA VAL A 338 -7.07 -6.95 -7.64
C VAL A 338 -5.63 -6.77 -8.11
N SER A 339 -5.11 -5.56 -8.10
CA SER A 339 -3.74 -5.28 -8.51
C SER A 339 -2.69 -5.87 -7.56
N GLU A 340 -3.00 -5.93 -6.26
CA GLU A 340 -2.14 -6.55 -5.26
C GLU A 340 -1.94 -8.07 -5.52
N MET A 341 -2.86 -8.74 -6.21
CA MET A 341 -2.70 -10.16 -6.55
C MET A 341 -1.45 -10.45 -7.39
N VAL A 342 -0.93 -9.48 -8.13
CA VAL A 342 0.27 -9.58 -8.97
C VAL A 342 1.48 -8.82 -8.40
N SER A 343 1.38 -8.28 -7.19
CA SER A 343 2.47 -7.63 -6.46
C SER A 343 2.68 -8.31 -5.09
N SER A 344 2.34 -7.66 -4.00
CA SER A 344 2.49 -8.24 -2.65
C SER A 344 1.71 -9.55 -2.45
N GLY A 345 0.57 -9.71 -3.10
CA GLY A 345 -0.25 -10.93 -3.07
C GLY A 345 0.42 -12.13 -3.73
N LEU A 346 1.31 -11.92 -4.70
CA LEU A 346 2.03 -12.99 -5.39
C LEU A 346 2.90 -13.80 -4.42
N TYR A 347 3.59 -13.12 -3.51
CA TYR A 347 4.35 -13.80 -2.44
C TYR A 347 3.46 -14.77 -1.65
N TRP A 348 2.28 -14.31 -1.25
CA TRP A 348 1.37 -15.14 -0.46
C TRP A 348 0.80 -16.32 -1.25
N GLN A 349 0.50 -16.15 -2.53
CA GLN A 349 0.05 -17.26 -3.39
C GLN A 349 1.14 -18.35 -3.50
N ILE A 350 2.40 -17.94 -3.71
CA ILE A 350 3.52 -18.88 -3.72
C ILE A 350 3.68 -19.53 -2.33
N PHE A 351 3.64 -18.73 -1.27
CA PHE A 351 3.81 -19.19 0.11
C PHE A 351 2.76 -20.23 0.52
N GLU A 352 1.51 -20.03 0.13
CA GLU A 352 0.42 -20.97 0.42
C GLU A 352 0.53 -22.27 -0.37
N SER A 353 1.13 -22.24 -1.56
CA SER A 353 1.39 -23.42 -2.38
C SER A 353 2.51 -24.32 -1.84
N LEU A 354 3.32 -23.82 -0.92
CA LEU A 354 4.46 -24.53 -0.32
C LEU A 354 4.11 -25.09 1.07
N GLU A 355 4.84 -26.13 1.48
CA GLU A 355 4.68 -26.78 2.78
C GLU A 355 5.95 -26.78 3.63
N GLY A 356 5.77 -26.84 4.95
CA GLY A 356 6.83 -27.07 5.93
C GLY A 356 8.04 -26.12 5.79
N SER A 357 9.24 -26.67 5.72
CA SER A 357 10.50 -25.93 5.64
C SER A 357 10.66 -25.14 4.34
N HIS A 358 9.92 -25.45 3.27
CA HIS A 358 9.97 -24.70 2.03
C HIS A 358 9.44 -23.27 2.20
N ARG A 359 8.49 -23.05 3.11
CA ARG A 359 7.98 -21.71 3.45
C ARG A 359 9.04 -20.82 4.08
N GLU A 360 9.90 -21.38 4.94
CA GLU A 360 11.01 -20.61 5.54
C GLU A 360 12.05 -20.23 4.48
N ARG A 361 12.40 -21.18 3.63
CA ARG A 361 13.32 -20.92 2.51
C ARG A 361 12.77 -19.94 1.49
N LEU A 362 11.43 -19.93 1.26
CA LEU A 362 10.82 -18.89 0.44
C LEU A 362 10.99 -17.51 1.06
N ARG A 363 10.85 -17.37 2.39
CA ARG A 363 11.09 -16.09 3.07
C ARG A 363 12.53 -15.61 2.88
N GLU A 364 13.51 -16.53 3.00
CA GLU A 364 14.92 -16.21 2.76
C GLU A 364 15.15 -15.81 1.29
N LEU A 365 14.58 -16.56 0.35
CA LEU A 365 14.64 -16.25 -1.07
C LEU A 365 14.03 -14.88 -1.37
N TRP A 366 12.82 -14.61 -0.87
CA TRP A 366 12.13 -13.33 -1.08
C TRP A 366 12.92 -12.16 -0.49
N GLY A 367 13.50 -12.36 0.69
CA GLY A 367 14.42 -11.39 1.31
C GLY A 367 15.60 -11.06 0.40
N ARG A 368 16.27 -12.09 -0.15
CA ARG A 368 17.40 -11.87 -1.06
C ARG A 368 17.01 -11.21 -2.38
N LEU A 369 15.84 -11.56 -2.94
CA LEU A 369 15.31 -10.91 -4.14
C LEU A 369 15.03 -9.42 -3.89
N PHE A 370 14.50 -9.08 -2.73
CA PHE A 370 14.26 -7.71 -2.34
C PHE A 370 15.58 -6.93 -2.14
N GLU A 371 16.58 -7.52 -1.50
CA GLU A 371 17.91 -6.91 -1.41
C GLU A 371 18.51 -6.62 -2.78
N LEU A 372 18.48 -7.58 -3.71
CA LEU A 372 18.99 -7.41 -5.07
C LEU A 372 18.24 -6.31 -5.83
N TYR A 373 16.91 -6.27 -5.68
CA TYR A 373 16.11 -5.18 -6.24
C TYR A 373 16.56 -3.79 -5.73
N VAL A 374 16.76 -3.65 -4.41
CA VAL A 374 17.23 -2.37 -3.85
C VAL A 374 18.65 -2.04 -4.31
N PHE A 375 19.51 -3.05 -4.52
CA PHE A 375 20.85 -2.83 -5.09
C PHE A 375 20.78 -2.31 -6.52
N ASP A 376 19.90 -2.87 -7.36
CA ASP A 376 19.70 -2.39 -8.72
C ASP A 376 19.13 -0.98 -8.75
N LEU A 377 18.15 -0.71 -7.88
CA LEU A 377 17.54 0.60 -7.74
C LEU A 377 18.59 1.66 -7.33
N LEU A 378 19.38 1.39 -6.28
CA LEU A 378 20.47 2.27 -5.86
C LEU A 378 21.56 2.38 -6.94
N GLY A 379 21.92 1.27 -7.58
CA GLY A 379 22.93 1.22 -8.64
C GLY A 379 22.55 1.99 -9.90
N HIS A 380 21.26 2.10 -10.21
CA HIS A 380 20.75 2.93 -11.30
C HIS A 380 21.04 4.42 -11.05
N TYR A 381 20.78 4.89 -9.83
CA TYR A 381 20.97 6.30 -9.47
C TYR A 381 22.41 6.64 -9.04
N TYR A 382 23.17 5.64 -8.54
CA TYR A 382 24.55 5.77 -8.12
C TYR A 382 25.41 4.72 -8.84
N PRO A 383 25.68 4.87 -10.15
CA PRO A 383 26.43 3.88 -10.91
C PRO A 383 27.84 3.70 -10.34
N THR A 384 28.31 2.45 -10.30
CA THR A 384 29.59 2.01 -9.69
C THR A 384 30.83 2.75 -10.18
N MET A 385 30.78 3.42 -11.32
CA MET A 385 31.88 4.28 -11.80
C MET A 385 32.19 5.45 -10.85
N SER A 386 31.26 5.85 -9.98
CA SER A 386 31.46 6.93 -9.01
C SER A 386 32.19 6.51 -7.73
N GLN A 387 32.40 5.21 -7.52
CA GLN A 387 32.91 4.59 -6.27
C GLN A 387 32.09 4.96 -5.00
N MET A 388 30.89 5.51 -5.18
CA MET A 388 30.06 5.97 -4.07
C MET A 388 29.25 4.83 -3.45
N LEU A 389 28.73 3.90 -4.28
CA LEU A 389 27.88 2.79 -3.81
C LEU A 389 28.70 1.50 -3.69
N SER A 390 28.63 0.86 -2.54
CA SER A 390 29.11 -0.49 -2.29
C SER A 390 27.98 -1.35 -1.73
N VAL A 391 27.86 -2.59 -2.19
CA VAL A 391 26.84 -3.55 -1.73
C VAL A 391 27.51 -4.81 -1.18
N ASP A 392 26.81 -5.53 -0.31
CA ASP A 392 27.29 -6.76 0.32
C ASP A 392 28.68 -6.58 1.00
N VAL A 393 28.90 -5.46 1.71
CA VAL A 393 30.20 -5.10 2.30
C VAL A 393 30.47 -5.92 3.54
N ALA A 394 31.39 -6.87 3.44
CA ALA A 394 31.81 -7.69 4.58
C ALA A 394 32.69 -6.89 5.57
N TYR A 395 32.47 -7.08 6.87
CA TYR A 395 33.30 -6.57 7.96
C TYR A 395 33.39 -7.60 9.10
N ALA A 396 34.19 -7.34 10.14
CA ALA A 396 34.50 -8.33 11.16
C ALA A 396 33.29 -8.95 11.88
N ASP A 397 32.23 -8.13 12.10
CA ASP A 397 31.06 -8.53 12.89
C ASP A 397 29.84 -8.86 12.02
N GLY A 398 29.97 -8.86 10.67
CA GLY A 398 28.84 -9.13 9.77
C GLY A 398 29.02 -8.61 8.36
N GLN A 399 27.90 -8.20 7.77
CA GLN A 399 27.81 -7.67 6.42
C GLN A 399 26.90 -6.44 6.43
N ILE A 400 27.22 -5.44 5.65
CA ILE A 400 26.39 -4.26 5.37
C ILE A 400 25.70 -4.52 4.04
N ASP A 401 24.38 -4.40 3.98
CA ASP A 401 23.62 -4.66 2.76
C ASP A 401 24.01 -3.64 1.67
N ALA A 402 23.93 -2.33 1.97
CA ALA A 402 24.45 -1.29 1.07
C ALA A 402 25.06 -0.12 1.85
N LEU A 403 26.08 0.50 1.24
CA LEU A 403 26.79 1.65 1.78
C LEU A 403 26.95 2.70 0.68
N LEU A 404 26.45 3.91 0.92
CA LEU A 404 26.62 5.06 0.03
C LEU A 404 27.60 6.04 0.67
N ASP A 405 28.82 6.12 0.09
CA ASP A 405 29.91 6.98 0.55
C ASP A 405 29.88 8.31 -0.20
N LEU A 406 29.51 9.38 0.47
CA LEU A 406 29.46 10.74 -0.05
C LEU A 406 30.65 11.59 0.39
N GLY A 407 31.74 10.95 0.84
CA GLY A 407 32.93 11.60 1.36
C GLY A 407 32.82 11.91 2.86
N ASP A 408 32.49 13.14 3.22
CA ASP A 408 32.32 13.54 4.65
C ASP A 408 31.13 12.83 5.34
N VAL A 409 30.24 12.23 4.56
CA VAL A 409 29.02 11.59 5.03
C VAL A 409 28.90 10.20 4.42
N VAL A 410 28.46 9.26 5.23
CA VAL A 410 28.18 7.88 4.81
C VAL A 410 26.74 7.53 5.19
N ILE A 411 26.01 6.93 4.27
CA ILE A 411 24.68 6.36 4.51
C ILE A 411 24.82 4.84 4.51
N VAL A 412 24.35 4.22 5.58
CA VAL A 412 24.39 2.77 5.76
C VAL A 412 22.98 2.24 5.66
N PHE A 413 22.73 1.37 4.69
CA PHE A 413 21.43 0.76 4.48
C PHE A 413 21.41 -0.67 5.04
N GLU A 414 20.37 -0.96 5.76
CA GLU A 414 19.94 -2.32 6.12
C GLU A 414 18.61 -2.58 5.43
N ILE A 415 18.48 -3.67 4.68
CA ILE A 415 17.35 -3.94 3.79
C ILE A 415 16.59 -5.16 4.28
N LYS A 416 15.27 -5.03 4.50
CA LYS A 416 14.44 -6.11 5.08
C LYS A 416 13.10 -6.26 4.39
N ALA A 417 12.88 -7.40 3.74
CA ALA A 417 11.57 -7.82 3.22
C ALA A 417 10.68 -8.39 4.34
N SER A 418 10.52 -7.65 5.44
CA SER A 418 9.77 -8.12 6.61
C SER A 418 8.41 -7.45 6.67
N LEU A 419 7.34 -8.27 6.68
CA LEU A 419 5.95 -7.81 6.81
C LEU A 419 5.47 -7.99 8.25
N LEU A 420 4.70 -7.05 8.77
CA LEU A 420 4.06 -7.17 10.08
C LEU A 420 3.05 -8.32 10.09
N LEU A 421 3.01 -9.08 11.18
CA LEU A 421 1.99 -10.11 11.37
C LEU A 421 0.62 -9.45 11.51
N ARG A 422 -0.43 -10.14 10.99
CA ARG A 422 -1.81 -9.66 11.08
C ARG A 422 -2.21 -9.24 12.49
N ASN A 423 -1.85 -10.05 13.51
CA ASN A 423 -2.15 -9.71 14.90
C ASN A 423 -1.42 -8.45 15.36
N ALA A 424 -0.13 -8.30 15.03
CA ALA A 424 0.63 -7.11 15.37
C ALA A 424 0.07 -5.85 14.69
N ARG A 425 -0.37 -5.97 13.43
CA ARG A 425 -0.92 -4.86 12.63
C ARG A 425 -2.30 -4.42 13.10
N PHE A 426 -3.21 -5.36 13.40
CA PHE A 426 -4.64 -5.05 13.57
C PHE A 426 -5.18 -5.21 14.99
N SER A 427 -4.47 -5.89 15.92
CA SER A 427 -5.01 -6.12 17.27
C SER A 427 -5.12 -4.87 18.14
N ARG A 428 -4.39 -3.81 17.82
CA ARG A 428 -4.19 -2.63 18.67
C ARG A 428 -3.61 -2.95 20.07
N GLU A 429 -2.99 -4.11 20.21
CA GLU A 429 -2.34 -4.54 21.43
C GLU A 429 -0.86 -4.10 21.40
N PRO A 430 -0.43 -3.15 22.27
CA PRO A 430 0.97 -2.69 22.27
C PRO A 430 1.97 -3.84 22.36
N ALA A 431 1.69 -4.82 23.23
CA ALA A 431 2.57 -5.97 23.43
C ALA A 431 2.71 -6.84 22.16
N ALA A 432 1.65 -7.03 21.37
CA ALA A 432 1.70 -7.79 20.13
C ALA A 432 2.55 -7.07 19.07
N PHE A 433 2.38 -5.75 18.95
CA PHE A 433 3.18 -4.92 18.05
C PHE A 433 4.67 -4.93 18.47
N GLU A 434 4.96 -4.64 19.74
CA GLU A 434 6.34 -4.63 20.27
C GLU A 434 7.04 -5.97 20.09
N GLN A 435 6.35 -7.07 20.36
CA GLN A 435 6.92 -8.41 20.22
C GLN A 435 7.29 -8.71 18.76
N ASP A 436 6.41 -8.35 17.81
CA ASP A 436 6.66 -8.58 16.40
C ASP A 436 7.80 -7.71 15.87
N ILE A 437 7.81 -6.42 16.22
CA ILE A 437 8.89 -5.48 15.90
C ILE A 437 10.24 -5.96 16.44
N ARG A 438 10.31 -6.31 17.73
CA ARG A 438 11.58 -6.78 18.33
C ARG A 438 12.08 -8.05 17.64
N LYS A 439 11.19 -9.02 17.38
CA LYS A 439 11.54 -10.27 16.69
C LYS A 439 12.04 -10.05 15.27
N LYS A 440 11.52 -9.06 14.56
CA LYS A 440 11.86 -8.80 13.16
C LYS A 440 13.05 -7.89 12.99
N PHE A 441 13.17 -6.86 13.82
CA PHE A 441 14.12 -5.78 13.60
C PHE A 441 15.22 -5.69 14.67
N VAL A 442 15.07 -6.25 15.88
CA VAL A 442 16.09 -6.13 16.94
C VAL A 442 16.91 -7.41 17.08
N GLU A 443 16.26 -8.52 17.44
CA GLU A 443 16.95 -9.80 17.69
C GLU A 443 16.01 -10.99 17.57
N THR A 444 16.58 -12.15 17.24
CA THR A 444 15.84 -13.42 17.30
C THR A 444 15.62 -13.84 18.76
N PRO A 445 14.69 -14.79 19.02
CA PRO A 445 14.53 -15.38 20.36
C PRO A 445 15.81 -15.97 20.96
N ASN A 446 16.76 -16.36 20.10
CA ASN A 446 18.07 -16.90 20.49
C ASN A 446 19.16 -15.82 20.61
N GLY A 447 18.79 -14.54 20.63
CA GLY A 447 19.71 -13.41 20.77
C GLY A 447 20.57 -13.09 19.52
N LYS A 448 20.28 -13.72 18.35
CA LYS A 448 21.00 -13.40 17.11
C LYS A 448 20.60 -11.97 16.66
N PRO A 449 21.59 -11.11 16.36
CA PRO A 449 21.34 -9.74 15.88
C PRO A 449 20.43 -9.73 14.65
N LYS A 450 19.54 -8.74 14.62
CA LYS A 450 18.69 -8.41 13.47
C LYS A 450 18.94 -6.95 13.06
N ALA A 451 18.20 -6.48 12.09
CA ALA A 451 18.36 -5.22 11.38
C ALA A 451 18.91 -4.05 12.22
N LEU A 452 18.24 -3.64 13.30
CA LEU A 452 18.69 -2.49 14.10
C LEU A 452 20.04 -2.73 14.76
N ARG A 453 20.26 -3.93 15.29
CA ARG A 453 21.54 -4.29 15.91
C ARG A 453 22.65 -4.45 14.87
N GLN A 454 22.34 -5.01 13.69
CA GLN A 454 23.29 -5.11 12.56
C GLN A 454 23.68 -3.70 12.10
N LEU A 455 22.71 -2.82 11.92
CA LEU A 455 22.92 -1.44 11.51
C LEU A 455 23.74 -0.62 12.54
N ALA A 456 23.45 -0.79 13.84
CA ALA A 456 24.23 -0.15 14.89
C ALA A 456 25.69 -0.62 14.94
N ASN A 457 25.92 -1.93 14.75
CA ASN A 457 27.27 -2.51 14.67
C ASN A 457 28.01 -1.99 13.43
N ALA A 458 27.37 -1.96 12.27
CA ALA A 458 27.92 -1.43 11.02
C ALA A 458 28.31 0.05 11.16
N ALA A 459 27.40 0.89 11.64
CA ALA A 459 27.65 2.31 11.86
C ALA A 459 28.82 2.54 12.86
N SER A 460 28.85 1.79 13.95
CA SER A 460 29.95 1.85 14.93
C SER A 460 31.28 1.40 14.33
N SER A 461 31.30 0.39 13.45
CA SER A 461 32.50 -0.12 12.79
C SER A 461 33.04 0.89 11.77
N ILE A 462 32.17 1.58 11.03
CA ILE A 462 32.55 2.68 10.14
C ILE A 462 33.14 3.82 10.95
N ALA A 463 32.49 4.23 12.05
CA ALA A 463 32.98 5.32 12.92
C ALA A 463 34.36 5.04 13.51
N ARG A 464 34.68 3.75 13.78
CA ARG A 464 36.02 3.31 14.25
C ARG A 464 37.05 3.16 13.13
N GLY A 465 36.64 3.33 11.86
CA GLY A 465 37.53 3.13 10.70
C GLY A 465 37.88 1.66 10.40
N THR A 466 37.08 0.70 10.90
CA THR A 466 37.29 -0.74 10.61
C THR A 466 36.61 -1.20 9.32
N VAL A 467 35.73 -0.38 8.77
CA VAL A 467 35.16 -0.50 7.41
C VAL A 467 35.78 0.60 6.55
N ALA A 468 36.28 0.22 5.37
CA ALA A 468 36.92 1.16 4.45
C ALA A 468 35.88 2.12 3.84
N THR A 469 36.16 3.40 3.95
CA THR A 469 35.43 4.52 3.32
C THR A 469 36.44 5.42 2.60
N ALA A 470 35.99 6.24 1.66
CA ALA A 470 36.88 7.14 0.90
C ALA A 470 37.63 8.12 1.82
N THR A 471 36.96 8.62 2.84
CA THR A 471 37.51 9.49 3.90
C THR A 471 36.94 9.07 5.25
N GLN A 472 37.54 9.53 6.35
CA GLN A 472 36.92 9.36 7.67
C GLN A 472 35.63 10.20 7.72
N PRO A 473 34.45 9.59 7.83
CA PRO A 473 33.18 10.32 7.79
C PRO A 473 33.00 11.19 9.03
N ARG A 474 32.44 12.38 8.83
CA ARG A 474 32.00 13.28 9.93
C ARG A 474 30.62 12.92 10.45
N ARG A 475 29.81 12.26 9.61
CA ARG A 475 28.44 11.85 9.97
C ARG A 475 28.10 10.53 9.27
N ILE A 476 27.44 9.65 10.00
CA ILE A 476 26.95 8.37 9.52
C ILE A 476 25.44 8.34 9.70
N PHE A 477 24.70 8.13 8.62
CA PHE A 477 23.25 8.04 8.63
C PHE A 477 22.82 6.57 8.50
N PRO A 478 22.32 5.96 9.60
CA PRO A 478 21.72 4.62 9.53
C PRO A 478 20.31 4.71 8.93
N VAL A 479 20.05 3.89 7.91
CA VAL A 479 18.77 3.82 7.21
C VAL A 479 18.30 2.38 7.16
N LEU A 480 17.12 2.11 7.71
CA LEU A 480 16.41 0.84 7.55
C LEU A 480 15.43 0.97 6.40
N VAL A 481 15.63 0.18 5.33
CA VAL A 481 14.69 0.07 4.21
C VAL A 481 13.86 -1.20 4.37
N ALA A 482 12.54 -1.09 4.34
CA ALA A 482 11.63 -2.22 4.53
C ALA A 482 10.54 -2.30 3.45
N ASP A 483 10.14 -3.54 3.13
CA ASP A 483 9.00 -3.84 2.24
C ASP A 483 7.65 -3.81 2.99
N GLU A 484 7.56 -3.04 4.05
CA GLU A 484 6.36 -2.89 4.89
C GLU A 484 5.90 -1.43 4.88
N ALA A 485 4.94 -1.11 4.02
CA ALA A 485 4.45 0.26 3.84
C ALA A 485 3.90 0.90 5.13
N SER A 486 3.36 0.10 6.06
CA SER A 486 2.83 0.61 7.32
C SER A 486 3.90 1.16 8.28
N LEU A 487 5.19 0.92 8.00
CA LEU A 487 6.29 1.56 8.74
C LEU A 487 6.42 3.07 8.45
N GLN A 488 5.75 3.58 7.41
CA GLN A 488 5.61 5.02 7.17
C GLN A 488 4.62 5.70 8.13
N SER A 489 3.88 4.91 8.91
CA SER A 489 2.87 5.46 9.82
C SER A 489 3.50 6.35 10.89
N LEU A 490 2.73 7.37 11.29
CA LEU A 490 3.13 8.34 12.29
C LEU A 490 3.59 7.65 13.60
N GLY A 491 4.71 8.06 14.14
CA GLY A 491 5.30 7.54 15.38
C GLY A 491 6.23 6.32 15.18
N VAL A 492 6.13 5.56 14.09
CA VAL A 492 6.94 4.35 13.89
C VAL A 492 8.43 4.66 13.83
N ASN A 493 8.81 5.70 13.08
CA ASN A 493 10.21 6.08 12.99
C ASN A 493 10.82 6.45 14.35
N GLN A 494 10.09 7.25 15.14
CA GLN A 494 10.54 7.61 16.50
C GLN A 494 10.67 6.36 17.37
N TYR A 495 9.68 5.49 17.37
CA TYR A 495 9.70 4.25 18.17
C TYR A 495 10.89 3.34 17.81
N LEU A 496 11.17 3.14 16.51
CA LEU A 496 12.32 2.33 16.09
C LEU A 496 13.65 3.00 16.39
N ASN A 497 13.73 4.33 16.30
CA ASN A 497 14.91 5.09 16.72
C ASN A 497 15.18 4.97 18.22
N ASP A 498 14.16 4.96 19.06
CA ASP A 498 14.29 4.76 20.51
C ASP A 498 14.82 3.35 20.83
N LEU A 499 14.48 2.35 20.03
CA LEU A 499 15.06 1.00 20.14
C LEU A 499 16.50 0.93 19.60
N PHE A 500 16.84 1.73 18.59
CA PHE A 500 18.15 1.74 17.93
C PHE A 500 19.22 2.46 18.77
N THR A 501 18.91 3.63 19.29
CA THR A 501 19.88 4.51 19.98
C THR A 501 20.69 3.80 21.07
N PRO A 502 20.09 2.97 21.95
CA PRO A 502 20.85 2.24 22.99
C PRO A 502 21.77 1.14 22.43
N LEU A 503 21.62 0.76 21.15
CA LEU A 503 22.44 -0.27 20.51
C LEU A 503 23.75 0.29 19.93
N VAL A 504 23.80 1.60 19.69
CA VAL A 504 25.00 2.30 19.18
C VAL A 504 26.08 2.35 20.26
N ALA A 505 27.33 2.06 19.88
CA ALA A 505 28.46 2.14 20.81
C ALA A 505 28.65 3.59 21.33
N ARG A 506 28.82 3.75 22.64
CA ARG A 506 28.87 5.08 23.28
C ARG A 506 29.94 6.00 22.71
N GLU A 507 31.09 5.45 22.37
CA GLU A 507 32.23 6.21 21.83
C GLU A 507 32.00 6.69 20.37
N THR A 508 30.99 6.19 19.69
CA THR A 508 30.67 6.54 18.31
C THR A 508 29.38 7.32 18.15
N ILE A 509 28.61 7.51 19.23
CA ILE A 509 27.26 8.08 19.20
C ILE A 509 27.20 9.50 18.61
N GLU A 510 28.26 10.30 18.76
CA GLU A 510 28.33 11.65 18.21
C GLU A 510 28.43 11.67 16.67
N LEU A 511 29.01 10.60 16.08
CA LEU A 511 29.15 10.46 14.63
C LEU A 511 27.94 9.80 13.98
N VAL A 512 27.19 8.98 14.74
CA VAL A 512 26.04 8.24 14.24
C VAL A 512 24.78 9.09 14.43
N ALA A 513 24.12 9.39 13.30
CA ALA A 513 22.82 10.09 13.32
C ALA A 513 21.72 9.18 13.90
N PRO A 514 20.59 9.74 14.33
CA PRO A 514 19.40 8.96 14.63
C PRO A 514 18.98 8.08 13.45
N LEU A 515 18.36 6.92 13.75
CA LEU A 515 17.86 6.01 12.74
C LEU A 515 16.76 6.66 11.89
N THR A 516 16.87 6.50 10.60
CA THR A 516 15.79 6.76 9.66
C THR A 516 15.20 5.45 9.17
N VAL A 517 13.88 5.31 9.25
CA VAL A 517 13.12 4.19 8.69
C VAL A 517 12.46 4.66 7.42
N MET A 518 12.61 3.88 6.36
CA MET A 518 11.97 4.12 5.06
C MET A 518 11.23 2.86 4.63
N ALA A 519 10.00 2.98 4.23
CA ALA A 519 9.42 1.97 3.36
C ALA A 519 10.05 2.07 1.96
N ILE A 520 9.99 0.99 1.21
CA ILE A 520 10.60 0.95 -0.13
C ILE A 520 9.99 2.00 -1.06
N GLU A 521 8.70 2.28 -0.94
CA GLU A 521 8.00 3.32 -1.70
C GLU A 521 8.63 4.70 -1.50
N GLU A 522 9.04 5.01 -0.26
CA GLU A 522 9.69 6.28 0.05
C GLU A 522 11.07 6.39 -0.59
N LEU A 523 11.84 5.30 -0.59
CA LEU A 523 13.14 5.26 -1.28
C LEU A 523 12.97 5.40 -2.79
N GLU A 524 12.00 4.71 -3.38
CA GLU A 524 11.66 4.78 -4.81
C GLU A 524 11.30 6.21 -5.24
N GLU A 525 10.53 6.92 -4.43
CA GLU A 525 10.15 8.31 -4.69
C GLU A 525 11.29 9.30 -4.44
N LEU A 526 12.15 9.05 -3.47
CA LEU A 526 13.21 9.96 -3.05
C LEU A 526 14.41 9.96 -4.01
N LEU A 527 14.80 8.80 -4.53
CA LEU A 527 16.03 8.64 -5.31
C LEU A 527 16.15 9.59 -6.51
N PRO A 528 15.11 9.87 -7.32
CA PRO A 528 15.19 10.87 -8.39
C PRO A 528 15.62 12.26 -7.92
N TYR A 529 15.19 12.68 -6.74
CA TYR A 529 15.50 14.01 -6.20
C TYR A 529 16.92 14.08 -5.65
N VAL A 530 17.36 13.07 -4.91
CA VAL A 530 18.68 13.10 -4.27
C VAL A 530 19.81 12.80 -5.25
N SER A 531 19.58 12.02 -6.29
CA SER A 531 20.56 11.73 -7.34
C SER A 531 20.82 12.93 -8.25
N THR A 532 19.81 13.76 -8.47
CA THR A 532 19.91 15.00 -9.27
C THR A 532 20.34 16.22 -8.45
N ASN A 533 20.60 16.06 -7.15
CA ASN A 533 20.84 17.11 -6.17
C ASN A 533 19.69 18.14 -6.07
N ALA A 534 18.49 17.80 -6.50
CA ALA A 534 17.29 18.60 -6.23
C ALA A 534 16.96 18.61 -4.73
N LEU A 535 17.38 17.55 -4.02
CA LEU A 535 17.31 17.42 -2.57
C LEU A 535 18.63 16.82 -2.07
N SER A 536 19.11 17.26 -0.92
CA SER A 536 20.32 16.71 -0.30
C SER A 536 19.99 15.62 0.72
N TRP A 537 20.66 14.47 0.62
CA TRP A 537 20.59 13.44 1.66
C TRP A 537 20.93 13.99 3.04
N VAL A 538 21.98 14.83 3.12
CA VAL A 538 22.45 15.40 4.39
C VAL A 538 21.38 16.31 5.00
N THR A 539 20.75 17.14 4.19
CA THR A 539 19.66 18.01 4.63
C THR A 539 18.47 17.17 5.09
N LEU A 540 17.99 16.25 4.25
CA LEU A 540 16.83 15.43 4.56
C LEU A 540 17.00 14.61 5.84
N LEU A 541 18.10 13.84 5.92
CA LEU A 541 18.35 12.95 7.07
C LEU A 541 18.83 13.69 8.30
N GLY A 542 19.50 14.84 8.13
CA GLY A 542 20.02 15.67 9.23
C GLY A 542 18.94 16.54 9.89
N GLU A 543 18.04 17.11 9.11
CA GLU A 543 16.98 17.99 9.62
C GLU A 543 15.80 17.23 10.22
N ARG A 544 15.64 15.94 9.86
CA ARG A 544 14.54 15.08 10.33
C ARG A 544 14.36 15.07 11.85
N PHE A 545 15.43 15.25 12.61
CA PHE A 545 15.41 15.18 14.07
C PHE A 545 15.64 16.54 14.76
N THR A 546 15.53 17.63 14.01
CA THR A 546 15.70 18.99 14.58
C THR A 546 14.41 19.57 15.18
N GLY A 547 13.24 18.91 14.96
CA GLY A 547 11.95 19.30 15.53
C GLY A 547 11.20 18.09 16.08
N GLU A 548 10.43 18.28 17.16
CA GLU A 548 9.68 17.19 17.83
C GLU A 548 8.66 16.51 16.89
N THR A 549 7.98 17.28 16.04
CA THR A 549 6.97 16.77 15.11
C THR A 549 7.59 16.02 13.93
N VAL A 550 8.70 16.50 13.41
CA VAL A 550 9.36 15.94 12.21
C VAL A 550 9.90 14.51 12.45
N ALA A 551 10.32 14.22 13.69
CA ALA A 551 10.79 12.88 14.06
C ALA A 551 9.69 11.81 14.01
N MET A 552 8.43 12.20 14.20
CA MET A 552 7.28 11.31 14.14
C MET A 552 6.74 11.09 12.72
N GLU A 553 7.01 12.01 11.81
CA GLU A 553 6.53 11.94 10.43
C GLU A 553 7.25 10.86 9.61
N SER A 554 6.64 10.38 8.55
CA SER A 554 7.34 9.59 7.55
C SER A 554 8.32 10.46 6.75
N ILE A 555 9.27 9.84 6.05
CA ILE A 555 10.16 10.56 5.13
C ILE A 555 9.34 11.23 4.02
N HIS A 556 8.33 10.53 3.51
CA HIS A 556 7.42 11.06 2.49
C HIS A 556 6.76 12.37 2.95
N GLN A 557 6.18 12.39 4.16
CA GLN A 557 5.59 13.61 4.71
C GLN A 557 6.62 14.72 4.87
N ALA A 558 7.79 14.42 5.44
CA ALA A 558 8.86 15.39 5.61
C ALA A 558 9.32 16.00 4.28
N ILE A 559 9.48 15.18 3.23
CA ILE A 559 9.85 15.65 1.89
C ILE A 559 8.81 16.61 1.33
N TYR A 560 7.54 16.20 1.29
CA TYR A 560 6.49 17.00 0.64
C TYR A 560 6.15 18.26 1.42
N VAL A 561 6.09 18.19 2.74
CA VAL A 561 5.72 19.35 3.56
C VAL A 561 6.85 20.37 3.64
N HIS A 562 8.10 19.92 3.80
CA HIS A 562 9.21 20.82 4.14
C HIS A 562 10.14 21.15 2.95
N HIS A 563 10.26 20.27 1.96
CA HIS A 563 11.28 20.41 0.92
C HIS A 563 10.74 20.53 -0.50
N LEU A 564 9.63 19.89 -0.85
CA LEU A 564 9.12 19.84 -2.23
C LEU A 564 7.88 20.69 -2.48
N ASN A 565 7.48 21.53 -1.54
CA ASN A 565 6.31 22.39 -1.73
C ASN A 565 6.51 23.29 -2.98
N GLY A 566 5.78 23.00 -4.06
CA GLY A 566 5.87 23.70 -5.34
C GLY A 566 7.02 23.25 -6.27
N ALA A 567 7.83 22.28 -5.89
CA ALA A 567 8.85 21.71 -6.77
C ALA A 567 8.22 20.79 -7.85
N PRO A 568 8.84 20.67 -9.03
CA PRO A 568 8.37 19.73 -10.04
C PRO A 568 8.50 18.30 -9.53
N HIS A 569 7.46 17.49 -9.77
CA HIS A 569 7.47 16.08 -9.40
C HIS A 569 8.45 15.31 -10.29
N LEU A 570 9.49 14.74 -9.69
CA LEU A 570 10.44 13.86 -10.36
C LEU A 570 9.93 12.42 -10.25
N ARG A 571 10.00 11.69 -11.37
CA ARG A 571 9.55 10.30 -11.45
C ARG A 571 10.73 9.36 -11.38
N ASN A 572 10.48 8.16 -10.85
CA ASN A 572 11.45 7.09 -10.85
C ASN A 572 11.54 6.45 -12.25
N ASP A 573 12.54 6.87 -13.04
CA ASP A 573 12.74 6.41 -14.41
C ASP A 573 13.19 4.94 -14.50
N PHE A 574 13.86 4.41 -13.47
CA PHE A 574 14.17 2.99 -13.36
C PHE A 574 12.89 2.15 -13.37
N LEU A 575 11.97 2.44 -12.48
CA LEU A 575 10.70 1.71 -12.37
C LEU A 575 9.82 1.92 -13.60
N LEU A 576 9.73 3.13 -14.12
CA LEU A 576 8.95 3.42 -15.33
C LEU A 576 9.52 2.70 -16.56
N THR A 577 10.83 2.48 -16.64
CA THR A 577 11.45 1.71 -17.73
C THR A 577 11.04 0.25 -17.65
N ILE A 578 11.03 -0.34 -16.44
CA ILE A 578 10.56 -1.72 -16.23
C ILE A 578 9.08 -1.83 -16.58
N PHE A 579 8.26 -0.88 -16.12
CA PHE A 579 6.82 -0.84 -16.43
C PHE A 579 6.54 -0.77 -17.94
N ARG A 580 7.26 0.08 -18.68
CA ARG A 580 7.13 0.20 -20.14
C ARG A 580 7.53 -1.09 -20.86
N ARG A 581 8.66 -1.70 -20.47
CA ARG A 581 9.11 -2.99 -21.04
C ARG A 581 8.07 -4.06 -20.83
N MET A 582 7.59 -4.25 -19.60
CA MET A 582 6.52 -5.18 -19.28
C MET A 582 5.28 -4.94 -20.15
N TRP A 583 4.93 -3.69 -20.34
CA TRP A 583 3.80 -3.27 -21.15
C TRP A 583 3.97 -3.62 -22.65
N GLU A 584 5.15 -3.35 -23.20
CA GLU A 584 5.47 -3.69 -24.60
C GLU A 584 5.46 -5.21 -24.85
N GLU A 585 5.97 -5.98 -23.90
CA GLU A 585 5.93 -7.45 -23.94
C GLU A 585 4.49 -7.98 -23.91
N MET A 586 3.63 -7.47 -23.03
CA MET A 586 2.22 -7.83 -22.97
C MET A 586 1.50 -7.54 -24.30
N ILE A 587 1.73 -6.36 -24.91
CA ILE A 587 1.18 -6.02 -26.21
C ILE A 587 1.68 -6.99 -27.30
N SER A 588 2.94 -7.40 -27.27
CA SER A 588 3.53 -8.30 -28.27
C SER A 588 2.94 -9.70 -28.23
N ILE A 589 2.72 -10.26 -27.03
CA ILE A 589 2.11 -11.57 -26.82
C ILE A 589 0.71 -11.63 -27.43
N HIS A 590 -0.07 -10.55 -27.32
CA HIS A 590 -1.43 -10.50 -27.85
C HIS A 590 -1.54 -10.20 -29.35
N ARG A 591 -0.45 -9.73 -29.99
CA ARG A 591 -0.41 -9.58 -31.46
C ARG A 591 -0.19 -10.90 -32.18
N THR A 592 0.32 -11.91 -31.51
CA THR A 592 0.67 -13.22 -32.07
C THR A 592 -0.38 -14.31 -31.81
N ALA A 593 -1.33 -14.08 -30.93
CA ALA A 593 -2.48 -14.93 -30.62
C ALA A 593 -3.75 -14.45 -31.36
#